data_5c8fc7489136466e34e5e96f90ee6ce6
#
_entry.id   5c8fc7489136466e34e5e96f90ee6ce6
#
_cell.length_a   1.000
_cell.length_b   1.000
_cell.length_c   1.000
_cell.angle_alpha   90.00
_cell.angle_beta   90.00
_cell.angle_gamma   90.00
#
_symmetry.space_group_name_H-M   'P 1'
#
loop_
_entity.id
_entity.type
_entity.pdbx_description
1 polymer ?
#
loop_
_entity_poly.entity_id
_entity_poly.type
_entity_poly.pdbx_seq_one_letter_code
_entity_poly.pdbx_strand_id
1 'polypeptide(L)'
;MSVWGKFGGAATGLLVAGPVGAVVGALAGHFLIDRESGDGDPGVVFTIAVIALSAKMAKADGVVTADEIEAFDRIFRVPPQEKANVRRFFDLARGDSAGYEIYAGQIARIFVGKPAVLEDILDGLFEIAKADGVLHPGESAFLERVADIFGFAPDQFRRIRASHFLPDAADPYVVLGVSYEASDDEIKQTYRMLVRENHPDSLIARGVPEDFIKLATDKLAAINGAYEKIQAERAR
;
A
#
# COMPACT_ATOMS: atom_id res chain seq x y z
N MET A 1 -18.34 -5.46 -8.43
CA MET A 1 -18.81 -4.03 -8.50
C MET A 1 -17.62 -3.13 -8.31
N SER A 2 -17.45 -2.13 -9.16
CA SER A 2 -16.29 -1.23 -9.11
C SER A 2 -16.23 -0.47 -7.78
N VAL A 3 -15.06 -0.43 -7.15
CA VAL A 3 -14.74 0.36 -5.94
C VAL A 3 -15.17 1.82 -6.14
N TRP A 4 -15.05 2.33 -7.35
CA TRP A 4 -15.33 3.72 -7.72
C TRP A 4 -16.80 4.15 -7.57
N GLY A 5 -17.76 3.25 -7.77
CA GLY A 5 -19.19 3.57 -7.57
C GLY A 5 -19.57 3.87 -6.11
N LYS A 6 -18.73 3.47 -5.16
CA LYS A 6 -18.90 3.69 -3.72
C LYS A 6 -18.13 4.90 -3.18
N PHE A 7 -17.27 5.49 -4.02
CA PHE A 7 -16.40 6.60 -3.64
C PHE A 7 -17.16 7.91 -3.31
N GLY A 8 -18.37 8.09 -3.87
CA GLY A 8 -19.19 9.28 -3.63
C GLY A 8 -19.57 9.51 -2.16
N GLY A 9 -19.78 8.45 -1.38
CA GLY A 9 -20.09 8.53 0.05
C GLY A 9 -18.90 8.99 0.90
N ALA A 10 -17.69 8.57 0.53
CA ALA A 10 -16.44 8.95 1.19
C ALA A 10 -16.12 10.45 1.01
N ALA A 11 -16.39 10.99 -0.18
CA ALA A 11 -16.23 12.40 -0.47
C ALA A 11 -17.12 13.31 0.40
N THR A 12 -18.32 12.84 0.77
CA THR A 12 -19.23 13.58 1.65
C THR A 12 -18.73 13.61 3.11
N GLY A 13 -18.16 12.49 3.58
CA GLY A 13 -17.58 12.41 4.94
C GLY A 13 -16.36 13.33 5.12
N LEU A 14 -15.56 13.51 4.07
CA LEU A 14 -14.43 14.42 4.05
C LEU A 14 -14.85 15.89 4.22
N LEU A 15 -15.95 16.28 3.63
CA LEU A 15 -16.48 17.66 3.71
C LEU A 15 -16.98 18.03 5.11
N VAL A 16 -17.42 17.05 5.91
CA VAL A 16 -18.04 17.28 7.22
C VAL A 16 -17.05 17.17 8.37
N ALA A 17 -16.07 16.28 8.29
CA ALA A 17 -15.19 15.94 9.42
C ALA A 17 -13.69 15.82 9.06
N GLY A 18 -13.28 16.36 7.92
CA GLY A 18 -11.92 16.29 7.43
C GLY A 18 -11.54 14.89 6.91
N PRO A 19 -10.27 14.66 6.63
CA PRO A 19 -9.82 13.39 6.03
C PRO A 19 -10.04 12.19 6.93
N VAL A 20 -9.98 12.41 8.25
CA VAL A 20 -10.41 11.46 9.30
C VAL A 20 -11.87 11.09 9.10
N GLY A 21 -12.71 12.09 8.80
CA GLY A 21 -14.11 11.90 8.50
C GLY A 21 -14.38 11.21 7.17
N ALA A 22 -13.47 11.27 6.20
CA ALA A 22 -13.64 10.52 4.96
C ALA A 22 -13.43 9.02 5.16
N VAL A 23 -12.45 8.63 5.96
CA VAL A 23 -12.26 7.22 6.35
C VAL A 23 -13.44 6.75 7.20
N VAL A 24 -13.85 7.57 8.17
CA VAL A 24 -15.05 7.30 9.00
C VAL A 24 -16.33 7.41 8.16
N GLY A 25 -16.44 8.36 7.23
CA GLY A 25 -17.59 8.53 6.36
C GLY A 25 -17.72 7.46 5.29
N ALA A 26 -16.62 6.91 4.79
CA ALA A 26 -16.64 5.71 3.95
C ALA A 26 -17.14 4.49 4.72
N LEU A 27 -16.74 4.38 5.99
CA LEU A 27 -17.24 3.34 6.90
C LEU A 27 -18.72 3.62 7.30
N ALA A 28 -19.05 4.87 7.68
CA ALA A 28 -20.39 5.23 8.13
C ALA A 28 -21.41 5.37 6.99
N GLY A 29 -20.99 5.83 5.81
CA GLY A 29 -21.84 5.86 4.61
C GLY A 29 -22.27 4.46 4.20
N HIS A 30 -21.38 3.48 4.37
CA HIS A 30 -21.71 2.07 4.19
C HIS A 30 -22.60 1.53 5.33
N PHE A 31 -22.38 1.97 6.58
CA PHE A 31 -23.22 1.63 7.73
C PHE A 31 -24.65 2.18 7.62
N LEU A 32 -24.84 3.29 6.90
CA LEU A 32 -26.16 3.91 6.74
C LEU A 32 -26.93 3.39 5.51
N ILE A 33 -26.21 2.89 4.49
CA ILE A 33 -26.80 2.44 3.22
C ILE A 33 -26.95 0.91 3.16
N ASP A 34 -26.01 0.16 3.76
CA ASP A 34 -26.03 -1.32 3.78
C ASP A 34 -26.04 -1.85 5.23
N ARG A 35 -27.15 -1.67 5.90
CA ARG A 35 -27.37 -2.15 7.27
C ARG A 35 -27.34 -3.67 7.42
N GLU A 36 -27.20 -4.42 6.31
CA GLU A 36 -27.21 -5.90 6.29
C GLU A 36 -25.82 -6.53 6.21
N SER A 37 -24.73 -5.76 5.97
CA SER A 37 -23.35 -6.29 5.89
C SER A 37 -22.43 -5.44 6.76
N GLY A 38 -22.16 -5.89 7.94
CA GLY A 38 -21.48 -5.17 9.03
C GLY A 38 -20.00 -4.79 8.81
N ASP A 39 -19.47 -4.79 7.58
CA ASP A 39 -18.09 -4.36 7.26
C ASP A 39 -18.09 -3.53 5.98
N GLY A 40 -17.49 -2.33 6.06
CA GLY A 40 -17.23 -1.48 4.89
C GLY A 40 -16.46 -2.24 3.82
N ASP A 41 -16.69 -1.95 2.53
CA ASP A 41 -15.98 -2.61 1.42
C ASP A 41 -14.46 -2.41 1.63
N PRO A 42 -13.69 -3.46 1.94
CA PRO A 42 -12.27 -3.33 2.26
C PRO A 42 -11.47 -2.68 1.13
N GLY A 43 -11.89 -2.86 -0.12
CA GLY A 43 -11.25 -2.25 -1.28
C GLY A 43 -11.43 -0.73 -1.33
N VAL A 44 -12.60 -0.22 -0.93
CA VAL A 44 -12.84 1.24 -0.82
C VAL A 44 -11.96 1.84 0.27
N VAL A 45 -11.92 1.21 1.43
CA VAL A 45 -11.09 1.68 2.57
C VAL A 45 -9.61 1.65 2.20
N PHE A 46 -9.16 0.58 1.56
CA PHE A 46 -7.80 0.45 1.04
C PHE A 46 -7.44 1.59 0.07
N THR A 47 -8.29 1.82 -0.93
CA THR A 47 -8.09 2.87 -1.93
C THR A 47 -7.99 4.25 -1.29
N ILE A 48 -8.90 4.58 -0.36
CA ILE A 48 -8.89 5.85 0.38
C ILE A 48 -7.61 5.98 1.22
N ALA A 49 -7.18 4.91 1.88
CA ALA A 49 -5.96 4.91 2.68
C ALA A 49 -4.72 5.25 1.83
N VAL A 50 -4.57 4.59 0.68
CA VAL A 50 -3.43 4.86 -0.22
C VAL A 50 -3.51 6.28 -0.77
N ILE A 51 -4.67 6.77 -1.23
CA ILE A 51 -4.83 8.15 -1.72
C ILE A 51 -4.45 9.17 -0.64
N ALA A 52 -4.96 9.01 0.57
CA ALA A 52 -4.72 9.96 1.66
C ALA A 52 -3.24 10.00 2.05
N LEU A 53 -2.59 8.86 2.20
CA LEU A 53 -1.16 8.78 2.53
C LEU A 53 -0.29 9.28 1.37
N SER A 54 -0.62 8.99 0.11
CA SER A 54 0.09 9.52 -1.06
C SER A 54 0.03 11.05 -1.09
N ALA A 55 -1.14 11.64 -0.85
CA ALA A 55 -1.30 13.09 -0.78
C ALA A 55 -0.47 13.73 0.36
N LYS A 56 -0.30 13.02 1.47
CA LYS A 56 0.54 13.46 2.59
C LYS A 56 2.03 13.28 2.29
N MET A 57 2.41 12.21 1.60
CA MET A 57 3.79 11.98 1.15
C MET A 57 4.25 13.09 0.19
N ALA A 58 3.45 13.39 -0.81
CA ALA A 58 3.69 14.49 -1.74
C ALA A 58 3.77 15.88 -1.07
N LYS A 59 3.17 16.05 0.12
CA LYS A 59 3.33 17.27 0.92
C LYS A 59 4.64 17.28 1.72
N ALA A 60 5.15 16.12 2.10
CA ALA A 60 6.33 16.02 2.96
C ALA A 60 7.62 16.50 2.27
N ASP A 61 7.74 16.31 0.97
CA ASP A 61 8.86 16.82 0.16
C ASP A 61 8.58 18.17 -0.52
N GLY A 62 7.33 18.63 -0.49
CA GLY A 62 6.91 19.97 -0.93
C GLY A 62 6.59 20.09 -2.41
N VAL A 63 6.79 19.07 -3.21
CA VAL A 63 6.55 19.08 -4.67
C VAL A 63 5.74 17.87 -5.09
N VAL A 64 4.50 18.09 -5.56
CA VAL A 64 3.74 17.06 -6.27
C VAL A 64 4.14 17.11 -7.73
N THR A 65 4.82 16.10 -8.20
CA THR A 65 5.21 16.01 -9.61
C THR A 65 4.03 15.54 -10.48
N ALA A 66 4.06 15.89 -11.76
CA ALA A 66 3.08 15.38 -12.72
C ALA A 66 3.18 13.85 -12.83
N ASP A 67 4.38 13.30 -12.66
CA ASP A 67 4.68 11.88 -12.76
C ASP A 67 4.05 11.08 -11.60
N GLU A 68 4.01 11.62 -10.37
CA GLU A 68 3.32 11.01 -9.24
C GLU A 68 1.80 10.95 -9.46
N ILE A 69 1.21 12.03 -10.01
CA ILE A 69 -0.22 12.06 -10.35
C ILE A 69 -0.52 11.03 -11.46
N GLU A 70 0.33 10.93 -12.46
CA GLU A 70 0.18 9.98 -13.55
C GLU A 70 0.39 8.54 -13.06
N ALA A 71 1.36 8.30 -12.16
CA ALA A 71 1.56 7.01 -11.50
C ALA A 71 0.33 6.60 -10.70
N PHE A 72 -0.23 7.54 -9.95
CA PHE A 72 -1.48 7.33 -9.22
C PHE A 72 -2.62 6.93 -10.18
N ASP A 73 -2.87 7.71 -11.24
CA ASP A 73 -3.90 7.41 -12.26
C ASP A 73 -3.66 6.04 -12.93
N ARG A 74 -2.41 5.64 -13.12
CA ARG A 74 -2.00 4.37 -13.73
C ARG A 74 -2.23 3.19 -12.79
N ILE A 75 -1.86 3.33 -11.52
CA ILE A 75 -1.99 2.31 -10.48
C ILE A 75 -3.48 2.04 -10.22
N PHE A 76 -4.25 3.09 -10.02
CA PHE A 76 -5.66 2.98 -9.64
C PHE A 76 -6.63 2.85 -10.81
N ARG A 77 -6.17 2.93 -12.07
CA ARG A 77 -7.03 2.92 -13.28
C ARG A 77 -8.31 3.73 -13.08
N VAL A 78 -8.14 4.95 -12.58
CA VAL A 78 -9.25 5.82 -12.20
C VAL A 78 -10.17 6.05 -13.41
N PRO A 79 -11.46 5.66 -13.36
CA PRO A 79 -12.39 5.92 -14.44
C PRO A 79 -12.47 7.43 -14.74
N PRO A 80 -12.60 7.85 -16.02
CA PRO A 80 -12.63 9.25 -16.38
C PRO A 80 -13.65 10.10 -15.59
N GLN A 81 -14.82 9.52 -15.27
CA GLN A 81 -15.86 10.17 -14.47
C GLN A 81 -15.48 10.38 -13.01
N GLU A 82 -14.54 9.59 -12.47
CA GLU A 82 -14.12 9.65 -11.07
C GLU A 82 -12.84 10.48 -10.86
N LYS A 83 -12.12 10.81 -11.93
CA LYS A 83 -10.86 11.58 -11.84
C LYS A 83 -11.01 12.91 -11.09
N ALA A 84 -12.11 13.61 -11.30
CA ALA A 84 -12.37 14.87 -10.60
C ALA A 84 -12.57 14.66 -9.09
N ASN A 85 -13.27 13.60 -8.70
CA ASN A 85 -13.50 13.25 -7.29
C ASN A 85 -12.20 12.83 -6.60
N VAL A 86 -11.39 11.99 -7.25
CA VAL A 86 -10.09 11.56 -6.75
C VAL A 86 -9.15 12.75 -6.56
N ARG A 87 -9.06 13.64 -7.56
CA ARG A 87 -8.23 14.85 -7.47
C ARG A 87 -8.68 15.75 -6.33
N ARG A 88 -9.98 15.98 -6.20
CA ARG A 88 -10.54 16.77 -5.10
C ARG A 88 -10.20 16.15 -3.74
N PHE A 89 -10.30 14.83 -3.61
CA PHE A 89 -9.96 14.12 -2.38
C PHE A 89 -8.46 14.25 -2.06
N PHE A 90 -7.60 14.10 -3.07
CA PHE A 90 -6.17 14.27 -2.96
C PHE A 90 -5.81 15.70 -2.49
N ASP A 91 -6.38 16.72 -3.12
CA ASP A 91 -6.14 18.12 -2.77
C ASP A 91 -6.60 18.45 -1.34
N LEU A 92 -7.73 17.92 -0.91
CA LEU A 92 -8.22 18.07 0.46
C LEU A 92 -7.29 17.40 1.47
N ALA A 93 -6.86 16.17 1.22
CA ALA A 93 -5.93 15.46 2.09
C ALA A 93 -4.57 16.19 2.17
N ARG A 94 -4.07 16.70 1.04
CA ARG A 94 -2.86 17.50 0.98
C ARG A 94 -2.99 18.81 1.72
N GLY A 95 -4.13 19.48 1.59
CA GLY A 95 -4.40 20.80 2.22
C GLY A 95 -4.61 20.73 3.74
N ASP A 96 -5.00 19.57 4.26
CA ASP A 96 -5.26 19.41 5.69
C ASP A 96 -4.02 19.58 6.56
N SER A 97 -4.19 20.25 7.71
CA SER A 97 -3.11 20.52 8.67
C SER A 97 -2.72 19.30 9.52
N ALA A 98 -3.55 18.26 9.59
CA ALA A 98 -3.24 17.06 10.34
C ALA A 98 -2.01 16.36 9.76
N GLY A 99 -1.09 15.92 10.62
CA GLY A 99 0.08 15.15 10.26
C GLY A 99 -0.31 13.77 9.69
N TYR A 100 0.52 13.23 8.82
CA TYR A 100 0.29 11.91 8.22
C TYR A 100 0.25 10.78 9.26
N GLU A 101 0.86 10.97 10.41
CA GLU A 101 0.85 10.00 11.50
C GLU A 101 -0.56 9.72 12.04
N ILE A 102 -1.42 10.74 12.03
CA ILE A 102 -2.83 10.59 12.43
C ILE A 102 -3.55 9.68 11.44
N TYR A 103 -3.31 9.88 10.15
CA TYR A 103 -3.87 9.04 9.09
C TYR A 103 -3.37 7.62 9.18
N ALA A 104 -2.05 7.43 9.25
CA ALA A 104 -1.41 6.13 9.39
C ALA A 104 -1.92 5.38 10.63
N GLY A 105 -2.02 6.07 11.79
CA GLY A 105 -2.54 5.50 13.03
C GLY A 105 -4.00 5.09 12.96
N GLN A 106 -4.84 5.77 12.15
CA GLN A 106 -6.22 5.36 11.94
C GLN A 106 -6.33 4.15 11.03
N ILE A 107 -5.55 4.14 9.93
CA ILE A 107 -5.46 3.01 9.00
C ILE A 107 -5.00 1.76 9.76
N ALA A 108 -3.96 1.88 10.58
CA ALA A 108 -3.47 0.78 11.42
C ALA A 108 -4.57 0.21 12.35
N ARG A 109 -5.43 1.07 12.90
CA ARG A 109 -6.58 0.64 13.74
C ARG A 109 -7.67 -0.06 12.94
N ILE A 110 -7.98 0.43 11.74
CA ILE A 110 -8.99 -0.18 10.86
C ILE A 110 -8.55 -1.58 10.44
N PHE A 111 -7.27 -1.75 10.14
CA PHE A 111 -6.70 -3.03 9.70
C PHE A 111 -5.98 -3.78 10.82
N VAL A 112 -6.37 -3.55 12.10
CA VAL A 112 -5.81 -4.30 13.23
C VAL A 112 -5.94 -5.81 13.01
N GLY A 113 -4.84 -6.56 13.22
CA GLY A 113 -4.79 -8.00 12.97
C GLY A 113 -4.71 -8.40 11.49
N LYS A 114 -4.58 -7.44 10.57
CA LYS A 114 -4.43 -7.68 9.13
C LYS A 114 -3.10 -7.09 8.58
N PRO A 115 -1.94 -7.54 9.07
CA PRO A 115 -0.65 -6.95 8.69
C PRO A 115 -0.37 -7.04 7.18
N ALA A 116 -0.85 -8.10 6.51
CA ALA A 116 -0.70 -8.24 5.08
C ALA A 116 -1.40 -7.11 4.28
N VAL A 117 -2.56 -6.62 4.74
CA VAL A 117 -3.24 -5.48 4.10
C VAL A 117 -2.46 -4.17 4.32
N LEU A 118 -1.87 -4.00 5.50
CA LEU A 118 -1.02 -2.84 5.79
C LEU A 118 0.27 -2.88 4.95
N GLU A 119 0.82 -4.06 4.70
CA GLU A 119 1.94 -4.24 3.77
C GLU A 119 1.53 -3.91 2.32
N ASP A 120 0.37 -4.39 1.86
CA ASP A 120 -0.17 -4.06 0.53
C ASP A 120 -0.37 -2.54 0.35
N ILE A 121 -0.75 -1.80 1.42
CA ILE A 121 -0.84 -0.33 1.40
C ILE A 121 0.55 0.29 1.24
N LEU A 122 1.56 -0.18 1.98
CA LEU A 122 2.95 0.27 1.83
C LEU A 122 3.48 0.00 0.43
N ASP A 123 3.19 -1.16 -0.15
CA ASP A 123 3.57 -1.50 -1.52
C ASP A 123 3.00 -0.48 -2.51
N GLY A 124 1.74 -0.09 -2.35
CA GLY A 124 1.13 0.96 -3.16
C GLY A 124 1.81 2.32 -3.02
N LEU A 125 2.20 2.70 -1.81
CA LEU A 125 2.93 3.95 -1.56
C LEU A 125 4.34 3.91 -2.17
N PHE A 126 5.05 2.79 -2.10
CA PHE A 126 6.34 2.60 -2.75
C PHE A 126 6.25 2.73 -4.28
N GLU A 127 5.19 2.17 -4.89
CA GLU A 127 4.97 2.29 -6.33
C GLU A 127 4.74 3.74 -6.77
N ILE A 128 4.08 4.55 -5.95
CA ILE A 128 3.89 5.97 -6.22
C ILE A 128 5.22 6.72 -6.04
N ALA A 129 5.94 6.48 -4.94
CA ALA A 129 7.21 7.12 -4.65
C ALA A 129 8.29 6.84 -5.71
N LYS A 130 8.28 5.67 -6.34
CA LYS A 130 9.25 5.35 -7.40
C LYS A 130 8.84 5.78 -8.81
N ALA A 131 7.78 6.58 -8.95
CA ALA A 131 7.23 6.95 -10.25
C ALA A 131 8.25 7.66 -11.16
N ASP A 132 9.14 8.45 -10.60
CA ASP A 132 10.25 9.13 -11.28
C ASP A 132 11.55 8.30 -11.30
N GLY A 133 11.54 7.08 -10.73
CA GLY A 133 12.68 6.16 -10.66
C GLY A 133 13.62 6.41 -9.48
N VAL A 134 13.37 7.41 -8.63
CA VAL A 134 14.22 7.79 -7.49
C VAL A 134 13.39 7.88 -6.22
N LEU A 135 13.79 7.18 -5.17
CA LEU A 135 13.21 7.37 -3.84
C LEU A 135 13.90 8.55 -3.14
N HIS A 136 13.21 9.67 -3.02
CA HIS A 136 13.73 10.84 -2.35
C HIS A 136 13.88 10.63 -0.83
N PRO A 137 14.85 11.29 -0.17
CA PRO A 137 15.05 11.14 1.28
C PRO A 137 13.80 11.42 2.13
N GLY A 138 12.99 12.42 1.74
CA GLY A 138 11.73 12.77 2.40
C GLY A 138 10.70 11.64 2.32
N GLU A 139 10.55 11.03 1.14
CA GLU A 139 9.66 9.89 0.92
C GLU A 139 10.13 8.65 1.68
N SER A 140 11.44 8.38 1.66
CA SER A 140 12.02 7.27 2.43
C SER A 140 11.72 7.40 3.91
N ALA A 141 11.92 8.59 4.50
CA ALA A 141 11.62 8.85 5.90
C ALA A 141 10.11 8.75 6.21
N PHE A 142 9.27 9.23 5.29
CA PHE A 142 7.81 9.10 5.39
C PHE A 142 7.37 7.64 5.41
N LEU A 143 7.84 6.85 4.45
CA LEU A 143 7.49 5.43 4.31
C LEU A 143 7.97 4.61 5.52
N GLU A 144 9.18 4.87 6.01
CA GLU A 144 9.71 4.24 7.21
C GLU A 144 8.85 4.55 8.43
N ARG A 145 8.46 5.82 8.60
CA ARG A 145 7.59 6.22 9.72
C ARG A 145 6.19 5.63 9.62
N VAL A 146 5.61 5.56 8.42
CA VAL A 146 4.32 4.88 8.21
C VAL A 146 4.41 3.39 8.54
N ALA A 147 5.49 2.73 8.12
CA ALA A 147 5.73 1.33 8.45
C ALA A 147 5.83 1.08 9.97
N ASP A 148 6.56 1.94 10.69
CA ASP A 148 6.65 1.91 12.15
C ASP A 148 5.26 2.04 12.81
N ILE A 149 4.43 2.99 12.35
CA ILE A 149 3.05 3.17 12.85
C ILE A 149 2.17 1.95 12.53
N PHE A 150 2.39 1.29 11.40
CA PHE A 150 1.71 0.05 11.02
C PHE A 150 2.17 -1.16 11.84
N GLY A 151 3.24 -1.01 12.62
CA GLY A 151 3.78 -2.04 13.49
C GLY A 151 4.80 -2.97 12.83
N PHE A 152 5.37 -2.57 11.68
CA PHE A 152 6.45 -3.32 11.04
C PHE A 152 7.79 -3.07 11.74
N ALA A 153 8.52 -4.14 12.00
CA ALA A 153 9.89 -4.05 12.50
C ALA A 153 10.86 -3.53 11.41
N PRO A 154 12.01 -2.96 11.77
CA PRO A 154 12.96 -2.40 10.80
C PRO A 154 13.46 -3.39 9.74
N ASP A 155 13.58 -4.66 10.08
CA ASP A 155 13.95 -5.73 9.12
C ASP A 155 12.82 -6.03 8.13
N GLN A 156 11.56 -6.01 8.58
CA GLN A 156 10.40 -6.15 7.70
C GLN A 156 10.30 -4.97 6.74
N PHE A 157 10.51 -3.73 7.22
CA PHE A 157 10.55 -2.57 6.35
C PHE A 157 11.66 -2.66 5.30
N ARG A 158 12.88 -3.09 5.71
CA ARG A 158 13.99 -3.31 4.75
C ARG A 158 13.63 -4.34 3.68
N ARG A 159 12.95 -5.43 4.05
CA ARG A 159 12.46 -6.44 3.10
C ARG A 159 11.47 -5.84 2.10
N ILE A 160 10.45 -5.12 2.59
CA ILE A 160 9.44 -4.47 1.74
C ILE A 160 10.13 -3.50 0.76
N ARG A 161 11.00 -2.63 1.26
CA ARG A 161 11.74 -1.69 0.43
C ARG A 161 12.60 -2.38 -0.64
N ALA A 162 13.28 -3.48 -0.29
CA ALA A 162 14.14 -4.22 -1.21
C ALA A 162 13.36 -4.85 -2.37
N SER A 163 12.09 -5.20 -2.18
CA SER A 163 11.25 -5.75 -3.25
C SER A 163 10.82 -4.70 -4.29
N HIS A 164 10.87 -3.40 -3.95
CA HIS A 164 10.49 -2.30 -4.84
C HIS A 164 11.69 -1.63 -5.53
N PHE A 165 12.80 -1.49 -4.81
CA PHE A 165 13.97 -0.80 -5.29
C PHE A 165 15.11 -1.79 -5.50
N LEU A 166 15.52 -1.97 -6.75
CA LEU A 166 16.63 -2.82 -7.19
C LEU A 166 16.38 -4.35 -7.06
N PRO A 167 15.29 -4.91 -7.60
CA PRO A 167 15.08 -6.37 -7.52
C PRO A 167 16.25 -7.20 -8.05
N ASP A 168 16.97 -6.70 -9.07
CA ASP A 168 18.14 -7.39 -9.66
C ASP A 168 19.44 -7.19 -8.90
N ALA A 169 19.57 -6.08 -8.15
CA ALA A 169 20.75 -5.74 -7.35
C ALA A 169 20.51 -5.93 -5.84
N ALA A 170 19.27 -6.17 -5.42
CA ALA A 170 18.93 -6.42 -4.02
C ALA A 170 19.51 -7.78 -3.58
N ASP A 171 19.99 -7.78 -2.35
CA ASP A 171 20.41 -9.00 -1.69
C ASP A 171 19.22 -9.98 -1.56
N PRO A 172 19.32 -11.18 -2.13
CA PRO A 172 18.20 -12.12 -2.15
C PRO A 172 17.74 -12.55 -0.75
N TYR A 173 18.66 -12.59 0.24
CA TYR A 173 18.30 -12.89 1.64
C TYR A 173 17.46 -11.76 2.25
N VAL A 174 17.77 -10.51 1.93
CA VAL A 174 16.98 -9.35 2.37
C VAL A 174 15.60 -9.36 1.72
N VAL A 175 15.51 -9.68 0.42
CA VAL A 175 14.22 -9.76 -0.30
C VAL A 175 13.31 -10.83 0.29
N LEU A 176 13.85 -11.99 0.69
CA LEU A 176 13.07 -13.01 1.39
C LEU A 176 12.87 -12.71 2.88
N GLY A 177 13.64 -11.79 3.48
CA GLY A 177 13.59 -11.50 4.90
C GLY A 177 14.14 -12.65 5.77
N VAL A 178 15.15 -13.35 5.28
CA VAL A 178 15.80 -14.45 5.99
C VAL A 178 17.26 -14.12 6.32
N SER A 179 17.82 -14.77 7.35
CA SER A 179 19.24 -14.68 7.67
C SER A 179 20.08 -15.42 6.63
N TYR A 180 21.32 -14.96 6.40
CA TYR A 180 22.32 -15.73 5.64
C TYR A 180 22.61 -17.12 6.24
N GLU A 181 22.43 -17.25 7.56
CA GLU A 181 22.64 -18.49 8.31
C GLU A 181 21.40 -19.37 8.36
N ALA A 182 20.26 -18.93 7.78
CA ALA A 182 19.04 -19.71 7.78
C ALA A 182 19.24 -21.03 7.05
N SER A 183 18.63 -22.08 7.56
CA SER A 183 18.63 -23.40 6.91
C SER A 183 17.84 -23.39 5.60
N ASP A 184 18.11 -24.34 4.71
CA ASP A 184 17.37 -24.47 3.44
C ASP A 184 15.87 -24.71 3.67
N ASP A 185 15.51 -25.39 4.76
CA ASP A 185 14.12 -25.60 5.14
C ASP A 185 13.44 -24.31 5.59
N GLU A 186 14.12 -23.47 6.38
CA GLU A 186 13.61 -22.13 6.78
C GLU A 186 13.42 -21.22 5.58
N ILE A 187 14.41 -21.16 4.68
CA ILE A 187 14.33 -20.37 3.44
C ILE A 187 13.15 -20.84 2.59
N LYS A 188 13.00 -22.15 2.40
CA LYS A 188 11.90 -22.73 1.63
C LYS A 188 10.53 -22.47 2.26
N GLN A 189 10.46 -22.53 3.58
CA GLN A 189 9.22 -22.23 4.34
C GLN A 189 8.83 -20.77 4.20
N THR A 190 9.77 -19.86 4.37
CA THR A 190 9.56 -18.41 4.20
C THR A 190 9.15 -18.08 2.76
N TYR A 191 9.85 -18.62 1.77
CA TYR A 191 9.48 -18.48 0.37
C TYR A 191 8.03 -18.89 0.10
N ARG A 192 7.63 -20.07 0.55
CA ARG A 192 6.25 -20.58 0.37
C ARG A 192 5.20 -19.69 1.05
N MET A 193 5.52 -19.15 2.21
CA MET A 193 4.68 -18.19 2.93
C MET A 193 4.50 -16.92 2.10
N LEU A 194 5.60 -16.32 1.65
CA LEU A 194 5.59 -15.09 0.86
C LEU A 194 4.84 -15.27 -0.47
N VAL A 195 5.06 -16.40 -1.18
CA VAL A 195 4.33 -16.71 -2.41
C VAL A 195 2.83 -16.80 -2.16
N ARG A 196 2.40 -17.48 -1.10
CA ARG A 196 0.98 -17.61 -0.76
C ARG A 196 0.36 -16.26 -0.36
N GLU A 197 1.08 -15.45 0.40
CA GLU A 197 0.60 -14.14 0.84
C GLU A 197 0.47 -13.14 -0.31
N ASN A 198 1.39 -13.19 -1.27
CA ASN A 198 1.40 -12.30 -2.42
C ASN A 198 0.72 -12.88 -3.67
N HIS A 199 0.04 -14.02 -3.54
CA HIS A 199 -0.72 -14.60 -4.65
C HIS A 199 -1.95 -13.74 -4.97
N PRO A 200 -2.26 -13.48 -6.26
CA PRO A 200 -3.44 -12.70 -6.66
C PRO A 200 -4.74 -13.09 -5.95
N ASP A 201 -5.02 -14.38 -5.80
CA ASP A 201 -6.22 -14.85 -5.11
C ASP A 201 -6.25 -14.46 -3.63
N SER A 202 -5.09 -14.44 -2.97
CA SER A 202 -4.97 -14.01 -1.57
C SER A 202 -5.23 -12.52 -1.41
N LEU A 203 -4.78 -11.69 -2.36
CA LEU A 203 -5.05 -10.26 -2.38
C LEU A 203 -6.54 -9.98 -2.59
N ILE A 204 -7.17 -10.65 -3.56
CA ILE A 204 -8.61 -10.56 -3.81
C ILE A 204 -9.40 -10.92 -2.55
N ALA A 205 -9.02 -12.01 -1.89
CA ALA A 205 -9.68 -12.46 -0.66
C ALA A 205 -9.54 -11.46 0.50
N ARG A 206 -8.46 -10.66 0.52
CA ARG A 206 -8.26 -9.58 1.50
C ARG A 206 -8.97 -8.27 1.12
N GLY A 207 -9.58 -8.21 -0.06
CA GLY A 207 -10.26 -7.02 -0.56
C GLY A 207 -9.32 -5.98 -1.18
N VAL A 208 -8.10 -6.37 -1.56
CA VAL A 208 -7.20 -5.51 -2.33
C VAL A 208 -7.80 -5.29 -3.71
N PRO A 209 -7.89 -4.04 -4.21
CA PRO A 209 -8.45 -3.77 -5.52
C PRO A 209 -7.70 -4.47 -6.65
N GLU A 210 -8.41 -4.89 -7.71
CA GLU A 210 -7.82 -5.57 -8.87
C GLU A 210 -6.66 -4.79 -9.51
N ASP A 211 -6.71 -3.46 -9.41
CA ASP A 211 -5.67 -2.59 -9.94
C ASP A 211 -4.31 -2.81 -9.26
N PHE A 212 -4.29 -3.26 -8.01
CA PHE A 212 -3.09 -3.61 -7.25
C PHE A 212 -2.56 -5.02 -7.51
N ILE A 213 -3.33 -5.88 -8.17
CA ILE A 213 -2.89 -7.26 -8.46
C ILE A 213 -1.64 -7.27 -9.35
N LYS A 214 -1.50 -6.29 -10.24
CA LYS A 214 -0.29 -6.17 -11.06
C LYS A 214 0.96 -5.91 -10.22
N LEU A 215 0.86 -5.04 -9.21
CA LEU A 215 1.96 -4.75 -8.28
C LEU A 215 2.41 -6.01 -7.53
N ALA A 216 1.45 -6.80 -7.08
CA ALA A 216 1.71 -8.08 -6.43
C ALA A 216 2.39 -9.09 -7.37
N THR A 217 2.10 -9.04 -8.67
CA THR A 217 2.78 -9.89 -9.65
C THR A 217 4.26 -9.53 -9.78
N ASP A 218 4.61 -8.24 -9.79
CA ASP A 218 5.99 -7.76 -9.84
C ASP A 218 6.74 -8.12 -8.54
N LYS A 219 6.10 -7.96 -7.38
CA LYS A 219 6.64 -8.38 -6.08
C LYS A 219 6.85 -9.89 -6.02
N LEU A 220 5.90 -10.68 -6.53
CA LEU A 220 6.02 -12.14 -6.59
C LEU A 220 7.18 -12.57 -7.51
N ALA A 221 7.41 -11.86 -8.61
CA ALA A 221 8.56 -12.09 -9.48
C ALA A 221 9.89 -11.82 -8.75
N ALA A 222 9.98 -10.75 -7.94
CA ALA A 222 11.14 -10.45 -7.11
C ALA A 222 11.39 -11.56 -6.07
N ILE A 223 10.34 -12.03 -5.40
CA ILE A 223 10.42 -13.13 -4.42
C ILE A 223 10.92 -14.42 -5.09
N ASN A 224 10.38 -14.78 -6.25
CA ASN A 224 10.81 -15.97 -7.00
C ASN A 224 12.28 -15.86 -7.43
N GLY A 225 12.68 -14.73 -8.00
CA GLY A 225 14.06 -14.47 -8.42
C GLY A 225 15.06 -14.52 -7.25
N ALA A 226 14.67 -13.99 -6.08
CA ALA A 226 15.49 -14.07 -4.87
C ALA A 226 15.69 -15.53 -4.42
N TYR A 227 14.61 -16.32 -4.39
CA TYR A 227 14.70 -17.73 -4.02
C TYR A 227 15.59 -18.52 -4.99
N GLU A 228 15.46 -18.33 -6.29
CA GLU A 228 16.30 -18.97 -7.31
C GLU A 228 17.77 -18.61 -7.16
N LYS A 229 18.10 -17.34 -6.89
CA LYS A 229 19.46 -16.87 -6.63
C LYS A 229 20.07 -17.58 -5.42
N ILE A 230 19.35 -17.64 -4.28
CA ILE A 230 19.84 -18.35 -3.07
C ILE A 230 20.07 -19.82 -3.35
N GLN A 231 19.14 -20.50 -4.05
CA GLN A 231 19.32 -21.91 -4.42
C GLN A 231 20.56 -22.13 -5.29
N ALA A 232 20.82 -21.26 -6.26
CA ALA A 232 21.98 -21.34 -7.12
C ALA A 232 23.30 -21.06 -6.37
N GLU A 233 23.32 -20.17 -5.40
CA GLU A 233 24.47 -19.85 -4.54
C GLU A 233 24.83 -21.03 -3.62
N ARG A 234 23.83 -21.65 -3.02
CA ARG A 234 24.01 -22.75 -2.05
C ARG A 234 24.29 -24.12 -2.68
N ALA A 235 23.97 -24.28 -3.96
CA ALA A 235 24.28 -25.51 -4.71
C ALA A 235 25.76 -25.56 -5.19
N ARG A 236 26.54 -24.49 -5.00
CA ARG A 236 27.97 -24.41 -5.37
C ARG A 236 28.88 -24.84 -4.22
#